data_c3040479f64389be3bbebc40f7669bef
#
_entry.id   c3040479f64389be3bbebc40f7669bef
#
_cell.length_a   1.000
_cell.length_b   1.000
_cell.length_c   1.000
_cell.angle_alpha   90.00
_cell.angle_beta   90.00
_cell.angle_gamma   90.00
#
_symmetry.space_group_name_H-M   'P 1'
#
loop_
_entity.id
_entity.type
_entity.pdbx_description
1 polymer ?
#
loop_
_entity_poly.entity_id
_entity_poly.type
_entity_poly.pdbx_seq_one_letter_code
_entity_poly.pdbx_strand_id
1 'polypeptide(L)'
;MISSSARVAPFKLLSAGALGFALVMATAPVAPAQTPANAIIGVTVLDVAPGTAAQGVAILKQYREGARKQPGNLGVDVLQEIGHPNRFVVYETWQDQAAFDANEKAAPSAELRDKLKPVDPATTYDRRNFSVTTVGPVKPAKAGAVYWQVHLDVIPPFMDKTVAAVKEVAEAARKGAGNLRYDVVRSVNQPTSHQTIYAAWESRKDFDEYEMSRYNTRFRDAVGPGLGSPFDDRLYTLVD
;
A
#
# COMPACT_ATOMS: atom_id res chain seq x y z
N MET A 1 -14.63 46.45 89.87
CA MET A 1 -15.15 46.67 88.53
C MET A 1 -13.94 46.64 87.59
N ILE A 2 -13.71 45.51 87.05
CA ILE A 2 -12.51 45.26 86.17
C ILE A 2 -13.03 44.73 84.86
N SER A 3 -12.95 45.52 83.80
CA SER A 3 -13.28 45.14 82.43
C SER A 3 -12.06 44.49 81.81
N SER A 4 -12.19 43.24 81.41
CA SER A 4 -11.19 42.52 80.64
C SER A 4 -11.62 42.42 79.17
N SER A 5 -10.90 43.09 78.29
CA SER A 5 -11.12 43.03 76.87
C SER A 5 -10.20 41.99 76.28
N ALA A 6 -10.79 40.90 75.75
CA ALA A 6 -10.08 39.88 75.03
C ALA A 6 -9.82 40.31 73.56
N ARG A 7 -8.59 40.29 73.12
CA ARG A 7 -8.17 40.53 71.74
C ARG A 7 -8.26 39.22 70.94
N VAL A 8 -9.07 39.26 69.89
CA VAL A 8 -9.15 38.18 68.91
C VAL A 8 -8.00 38.37 67.84
N ALA A 9 -7.17 37.36 67.64
CA ALA A 9 -6.12 37.34 66.63
C ALA A 9 -6.71 36.90 65.28
N PRO A 10 -6.26 37.45 64.18
CA PRO A 10 -6.75 37.02 62.85
C PRO A 10 -6.12 35.69 62.38
N PHE A 11 -7.00 34.81 61.94
CA PHE A 11 -6.69 33.54 61.28
C PHE A 11 -6.09 33.81 59.90
N LYS A 12 -4.84 33.34 59.65
CA LYS A 12 -4.25 33.32 58.28
C LYS A 12 -4.78 32.13 57.53
N LEU A 13 -5.51 32.38 56.43
CA LEU A 13 -5.86 31.35 55.42
C LEU A 13 -4.56 30.94 54.71
N LEU A 14 -4.19 29.67 54.83
CA LEU A 14 -3.23 29.01 53.92
C LEU A 14 -3.92 28.67 52.60
N SER A 15 -3.50 29.28 51.51
CA SER A 15 -3.89 28.92 50.17
C SER A 15 -3.19 27.60 49.77
N ALA A 16 -3.97 26.53 49.62
CA ALA A 16 -3.52 25.28 49.07
C ALA A 16 -3.31 25.44 47.55
N GLY A 17 -2.07 25.49 47.11
CA GLY A 17 -1.74 25.45 45.69
C GLY A 17 -2.01 24.07 45.13
N ALA A 18 -2.97 23.98 44.19
CA ALA A 18 -3.20 22.77 43.42
C ALA A 18 -2.07 22.58 42.39
N LEU A 19 -1.16 21.61 42.62
CA LEU A 19 -0.25 21.14 41.62
C LEU A 19 -1.04 20.32 40.58
N GLY A 20 -1.30 20.92 39.42
CA GLY A 20 -1.84 20.21 38.27
C GLY A 20 -0.76 19.30 37.67
N PHE A 21 -0.89 18.00 37.89
CA PHE A 21 -0.14 17.00 37.15
C PHE A 21 -0.68 16.95 35.72
N ALA A 22 0.04 17.55 34.75
CA ALA A 22 -0.24 17.34 33.34
C ALA A 22 0.23 15.93 32.98
N LEU A 23 -0.72 15.00 32.79
CA LEU A 23 -0.47 13.66 32.27
C LEU A 23 -0.12 13.80 30.80
N VAL A 24 1.17 13.84 30.46
CA VAL A 24 1.64 13.73 29.07
C VAL A 24 1.43 12.28 28.64
N MET A 25 0.33 12.01 27.95
CA MET A 25 0.11 10.75 27.25
C MET A 25 1.11 10.68 26.11
N ALA A 26 2.21 9.96 26.32
CA ALA A 26 3.13 9.57 25.26
C ALA A 26 2.38 8.60 24.33
N THR A 27 2.01 9.06 23.13
CA THR A 27 1.51 8.17 22.07
C THR A 27 2.67 7.31 21.64
N ALA A 28 2.64 6.03 22.00
CA ALA A 28 3.59 5.05 21.47
C ALA A 28 3.45 5.02 19.94
N PRO A 29 4.55 4.95 19.19
CA PRO A 29 4.48 4.80 17.75
C PRO A 29 3.73 3.50 17.45
N VAL A 30 2.63 3.62 16.69
CA VAL A 30 1.89 2.45 16.20
C VAL A 30 2.83 1.73 15.25
N ALA A 31 3.22 0.51 15.60
CA ALA A 31 4.00 -0.32 14.69
C ALA A 31 3.20 -0.50 13.39
N PRO A 32 3.86 -0.41 12.22
CA PRO A 32 3.18 -0.64 10.94
C PRO A 32 2.53 -2.01 10.95
N ALA A 33 1.25 -2.05 10.61
CA ALA A 33 0.48 -3.29 10.57
C ALA A 33 1.13 -4.24 9.55
N GLN A 34 1.45 -5.45 9.98
CA GLN A 34 1.96 -6.48 9.09
C GLN A 34 0.80 -7.07 8.29
N THR A 35 0.99 -7.21 6.99
CA THR A 35 0.04 -7.92 6.12
C THR A 35 -0.03 -9.38 6.55
N PRO A 36 -1.21 -9.95 6.84
CA PRO A 36 -1.35 -11.36 7.20
C PRO A 36 -0.81 -12.30 6.11
N ALA A 37 -0.31 -13.47 6.51
CA ALA A 37 0.23 -14.46 5.56
C ALA A 37 -0.83 -15.03 4.61
N ASN A 38 -2.10 -15.04 5.03
CA ASN A 38 -3.26 -15.47 4.24
C ASN A 38 -3.97 -14.31 3.52
N ALA A 39 -3.38 -13.12 3.56
CA ALA A 39 -3.93 -11.97 2.84
C ALA A 39 -4.04 -12.26 1.35
N ILE A 40 -5.09 -11.72 0.75
CA ILE A 40 -5.28 -11.71 -0.70
C ILE A 40 -5.05 -10.31 -1.22
N ILE A 41 -4.30 -10.24 -2.30
CA ILE A 41 -4.02 -8.99 -3.00
C ILE A 41 -4.87 -8.96 -4.27
N GLY A 42 -5.70 -7.95 -4.38
CA GLY A 42 -6.38 -7.61 -5.63
C GLY A 42 -5.55 -6.63 -6.45
N VAL A 43 -5.31 -6.95 -7.71
CA VAL A 43 -4.67 -6.02 -8.64
C VAL A 43 -5.62 -5.81 -9.81
N THR A 44 -6.04 -4.57 -10.02
CA THR A 44 -6.86 -4.18 -11.16
C THR A 44 -6.05 -3.27 -12.06
N VAL A 45 -5.90 -3.65 -13.31
CA VAL A 45 -5.30 -2.81 -14.36
C VAL A 45 -6.41 -2.29 -15.26
N LEU A 46 -6.39 -1.02 -15.58
CA LEU A 46 -7.39 -0.43 -16.50
C LEU A 46 -6.84 0.80 -17.22
N ASP A 47 -7.31 0.99 -18.45
CA ASP A 47 -7.04 2.16 -19.27
C ASP A 47 -8.37 2.88 -19.55
N VAL A 48 -8.45 4.16 -19.21
CA VAL A 48 -9.60 4.98 -19.65
C VAL A 48 -9.25 5.68 -20.96
N ALA A 49 -10.27 6.16 -21.69
CA ALA A 49 -10.00 6.96 -22.88
C ALA A 49 -9.13 8.19 -22.52
N PRO A 50 -8.14 8.56 -23.34
CA PRO A 50 -7.17 9.59 -22.97
C PRO A 50 -7.78 10.92 -22.52
N GLY A 51 -8.87 11.34 -23.13
CA GLY A 51 -9.60 12.56 -22.74
C GLY A 51 -10.39 12.47 -21.44
N THR A 52 -10.49 11.29 -20.83
CA THR A 52 -11.29 11.02 -19.61
C THR A 52 -10.45 10.71 -18.38
N ALA A 53 -9.14 10.93 -18.44
CA ALA A 53 -8.21 10.61 -17.34
C ALA A 53 -8.65 11.24 -15.99
N ALA A 54 -9.09 12.48 -15.96
CA ALA A 54 -9.59 13.15 -14.75
C ALA A 54 -10.87 12.48 -14.19
N GLN A 55 -11.75 11.98 -15.08
CA GLN A 55 -12.93 11.21 -14.67
C GLN A 55 -12.51 9.85 -14.10
N GLY A 56 -11.54 9.18 -14.73
CA GLY A 56 -10.93 7.95 -14.20
C GLY A 56 -10.41 8.14 -12.78
N VAL A 57 -9.63 9.19 -12.54
CA VAL A 57 -9.15 9.56 -11.19
C VAL A 57 -10.31 9.69 -10.21
N ALA A 58 -11.36 10.45 -10.56
CA ALA A 58 -12.50 10.68 -9.66
C ALA A 58 -13.26 9.37 -9.34
N ILE A 59 -13.48 8.53 -10.34
CA ILE A 59 -14.14 7.22 -10.19
C ILE A 59 -13.33 6.31 -9.24
N LEU A 60 -12.03 6.23 -9.47
CA LEU A 60 -11.14 5.36 -8.69
C LEU A 60 -10.95 5.86 -7.25
N LYS A 61 -10.89 7.17 -7.02
CA LYS A 61 -10.93 7.75 -5.67
C LYS A 61 -12.21 7.37 -4.93
N GLN A 62 -13.35 7.47 -5.57
CA GLN A 62 -14.63 7.07 -4.96
C GLN A 62 -14.65 5.58 -4.64
N TYR A 63 -14.15 4.74 -5.54
CA TYR A 63 -14.01 3.31 -5.28
C TYR A 63 -13.12 3.05 -4.07
N ARG A 64 -11.93 3.67 -4.01
CA ARG A 64 -11.00 3.56 -2.89
C ARG A 64 -11.67 3.84 -1.54
N GLU A 65 -12.42 4.95 -1.46
CA GLU A 65 -13.12 5.33 -0.24
C GLU A 65 -14.23 4.33 0.15
N GLY A 66 -14.91 3.76 -0.83
CA GLY A 66 -15.93 2.72 -0.61
C GLY A 66 -15.32 1.39 -0.19
N ALA A 67 -14.25 0.95 -0.88
CA ALA A 67 -13.58 -0.32 -0.61
C ALA A 67 -12.88 -0.33 0.75
N ARG A 68 -12.27 0.79 1.18
CA ARG A 68 -11.65 0.93 2.50
C ARG A 68 -12.61 0.74 3.67
N LYS A 69 -13.91 0.92 3.44
CA LYS A 69 -14.96 0.74 4.47
C LYS A 69 -15.48 -0.71 4.52
N GLN A 70 -15.08 -1.55 3.56
CA GLN A 70 -15.55 -2.94 3.55
C GLN A 70 -14.84 -3.78 4.61
N PRO A 71 -15.54 -4.70 5.27
CA PRO A 71 -14.95 -5.60 6.24
C PRO A 71 -13.78 -6.38 5.63
N GLY A 72 -12.68 -6.49 6.38
CA GLY A 72 -11.48 -7.19 5.96
C GLY A 72 -10.59 -6.44 4.96
N ASN A 73 -10.92 -5.18 4.60
CA ASN A 73 -9.99 -4.34 3.84
C ASN A 73 -8.82 -3.91 4.71
N LEU A 74 -7.59 -4.08 4.22
CA LEU A 74 -6.35 -3.68 4.89
C LEU A 74 -5.65 -2.51 4.19
N GLY A 75 -6.06 -2.18 2.96
CA GLY A 75 -5.55 -1.04 2.21
C GLY A 75 -5.97 -1.05 0.75
N VAL A 76 -6.07 0.13 0.18
CA VAL A 76 -6.32 0.35 -1.25
C VAL A 76 -5.45 1.50 -1.72
N ASP A 77 -4.59 1.22 -2.69
CA ASP A 77 -3.80 2.21 -3.40
C ASP A 77 -4.33 2.35 -4.83
N VAL A 78 -4.56 3.58 -5.26
CA VAL A 78 -4.89 3.90 -6.65
C VAL A 78 -3.66 4.55 -7.26
N LEU A 79 -3.16 4.00 -8.33
CA LEU A 79 -1.94 4.42 -9.00
C LEU A 79 -2.22 4.89 -10.41
N GLN A 80 -1.53 5.94 -10.84
CA GLN A 80 -1.57 6.47 -12.20
C GLN A 80 -0.20 6.32 -12.85
N GLU A 81 -0.13 5.74 -14.05
CA GLU A 81 1.13 5.48 -14.74
C GLU A 81 1.84 6.78 -15.14
N ILE A 82 3.13 6.86 -14.84
CA ILE A 82 3.96 7.98 -15.25
C ILE A 82 4.16 7.94 -16.78
N GLY A 83 3.80 9.03 -17.45
CA GLY A 83 3.84 9.11 -18.92
C GLY A 83 2.56 8.67 -19.63
N HIS A 84 1.65 7.98 -18.94
CA HIS A 84 0.36 7.53 -19.49
C HIS A 84 -0.78 7.86 -18.51
N PRO A 85 -1.22 9.13 -18.43
CA PRO A 85 -2.16 9.57 -17.39
C PRO A 85 -3.56 8.94 -17.47
N ASN A 86 -3.86 8.20 -18.53
CA ASN A 86 -5.09 7.44 -18.70
C ASN A 86 -4.99 5.98 -18.24
N ARG A 87 -3.81 5.53 -17.75
CA ARG A 87 -3.57 4.18 -17.27
C ARG A 87 -3.47 4.13 -15.76
N PHE A 88 -4.17 3.18 -15.17
CA PHE A 88 -4.29 3.05 -13.74
C PHE A 88 -4.08 1.62 -13.27
N VAL A 89 -3.59 1.52 -12.03
CA VAL A 89 -3.59 0.27 -11.25
C VAL A 89 -4.27 0.54 -9.92
N VAL A 90 -5.17 -0.35 -9.53
CA VAL A 90 -5.69 -0.40 -8.16
C VAL A 90 -5.08 -1.61 -7.48
N TYR A 91 -4.33 -1.38 -6.41
CA TYR A 91 -3.72 -2.41 -5.59
C TYR A 91 -4.43 -2.47 -4.25
N GLU A 92 -5.02 -3.61 -3.94
CA GLU A 92 -5.85 -3.80 -2.76
C GLU A 92 -5.30 -4.91 -1.89
N THR A 93 -5.30 -4.71 -0.60
CA THR A 93 -4.93 -5.74 0.38
C THR A 93 -6.15 -6.12 1.19
N TRP A 94 -6.48 -7.41 1.19
CA TRP A 94 -7.61 -7.98 1.90
C TRP A 94 -7.14 -9.01 2.92
N GLN A 95 -7.86 -9.11 4.04
CA GLN A 95 -7.52 -10.02 5.14
C GLN A 95 -7.42 -11.47 4.67
N ASP A 96 -8.32 -11.89 3.77
CA ASP A 96 -8.40 -13.24 3.22
C ASP A 96 -9.25 -13.26 1.92
N GLN A 97 -9.38 -14.45 1.33
CA GLN A 97 -10.17 -14.65 0.11
C GLN A 97 -11.67 -14.33 0.32
N ALA A 98 -12.23 -14.62 1.48
CA ALA A 98 -13.64 -14.36 1.74
C ALA A 98 -13.94 -12.85 1.76
N ALA A 99 -13.06 -12.04 2.35
CA ALA A 99 -13.18 -10.58 2.33
C ALA A 99 -13.04 -10.01 0.90
N PHE A 100 -12.08 -10.54 0.12
CA PHE A 100 -11.93 -10.17 -1.29
C PHE A 100 -13.18 -10.50 -2.11
N ASP A 101 -13.72 -11.70 -1.98
CA ASP A 101 -14.92 -12.17 -2.69
C ASP A 101 -16.19 -11.40 -2.28
N ALA A 102 -16.27 -11.01 -1.01
CA ALA A 102 -17.35 -10.18 -0.51
C ALA A 102 -17.32 -8.77 -1.12
N ASN A 103 -16.13 -8.16 -1.25
CA ASN A 103 -15.97 -6.86 -1.91
C ASN A 103 -16.37 -6.91 -3.39
N GLU A 104 -16.07 -8.00 -4.10
CA GLU A 104 -16.48 -8.17 -5.50
C GLU A 104 -18.00 -8.03 -5.71
N LYS A 105 -18.77 -8.43 -4.72
CA LYS A 105 -20.25 -8.40 -4.72
C LYS A 105 -20.81 -7.13 -4.06
N ALA A 106 -19.97 -6.34 -3.42
CA ALA A 106 -20.37 -5.14 -2.69
C ALA A 106 -20.71 -3.97 -3.64
N ALA A 107 -21.48 -3.02 -3.13
CA ALA A 107 -21.89 -1.84 -3.88
C ALA A 107 -20.73 -1.05 -4.48
N PRO A 108 -19.61 -0.78 -3.79
CA PRO A 108 -18.49 -0.04 -4.38
C PRO A 108 -17.93 -0.68 -5.66
N SER A 109 -17.84 -2.02 -5.70
CA SER A 109 -17.33 -2.74 -6.88
C SER A 109 -18.33 -2.73 -8.04
N ALA A 110 -19.64 -2.81 -7.75
CA ALA A 110 -20.67 -2.67 -8.76
C ALA A 110 -20.70 -1.26 -9.35
N GLU A 111 -20.65 -0.24 -8.48
CA GLU A 111 -20.61 1.16 -8.90
C GLU A 111 -19.35 1.49 -9.72
N LEU A 112 -18.18 0.94 -9.33
CA LEU A 112 -16.96 1.08 -10.11
C LEU A 112 -17.16 0.60 -11.55
N ARG A 113 -17.63 -0.64 -11.72
CA ARG A 113 -17.85 -1.23 -13.04
C ARG A 113 -18.83 -0.42 -13.88
N ASP A 114 -19.91 0.06 -13.27
CA ASP A 114 -20.92 0.87 -13.98
C ASP A 114 -20.37 2.23 -14.41
N LYS A 115 -19.60 2.89 -13.56
CA LYS A 115 -19.00 4.20 -13.84
C LYS A 115 -17.84 4.13 -14.82
N LEU A 116 -17.16 3.00 -14.93
CA LEU A 116 -16.09 2.79 -15.90
C LEU A 116 -16.63 2.60 -17.33
N LYS A 117 -17.81 2.03 -17.53
CA LYS A 117 -18.39 1.75 -18.86
C LYS A 117 -18.27 2.93 -19.87
N PRO A 118 -18.64 4.17 -19.50
CA PRO A 118 -18.56 5.29 -20.45
C PRO A 118 -17.14 5.83 -20.67
N VAL A 119 -16.17 5.52 -19.81
CA VAL A 119 -14.80 6.05 -19.87
C VAL A 119 -13.76 4.99 -20.24
N ASP A 120 -14.09 3.72 -20.17
CA ASP A 120 -13.29 2.57 -20.63
C ASP A 120 -14.00 1.84 -21.78
N PRO A 121 -14.04 2.43 -22.98
CA PRO A 121 -14.75 1.84 -24.13
C PRO A 121 -14.09 0.58 -24.66
N ALA A 122 -12.82 0.35 -24.34
CA ALA A 122 -12.06 -0.83 -24.74
C ALA A 122 -12.24 -2.02 -23.78
N THR A 123 -12.98 -1.82 -22.65
CA THR A 123 -13.12 -2.83 -21.59
C THR A 123 -11.80 -3.41 -21.12
N THR A 124 -10.84 -2.52 -20.84
CA THR A 124 -9.48 -2.88 -20.40
C THR A 124 -9.41 -3.33 -18.95
N TYR A 125 -10.52 -3.21 -18.22
CA TYR A 125 -10.61 -3.60 -16.82
C TYR A 125 -10.26 -5.07 -16.64
N ASP A 126 -9.06 -5.33 -16.09
CA ASP A 126 -8.54 -6.65 -15.75
C ASP A 126 -8.25 -6.71 -14.25
N ARG A 127 -9.05 -7.48 -13.51
CA ARG A 127 -8.91 -7.66 -12.07
C ARG A 127 -8.50 -9.08 -11.75
N ARG A 128 -7.39 -9.21 -11.05
CA ARG A 128 -6.81 -10.49 -10.66
C ARG A 128 -6.57 -10.55 -9.15
N ASN A 129 -6.58 -11.74 -8.59
CA ASN A 129 -6.24 -12.00 -7.20
C ASN A 129 -4.91 -12.75 -7.08
N PHE A 130 -4.17 -12.40 -6.03
CA PHE A 130 -2.85 -12.93 -5.75
C PHE A 130 -2.75 -13.34 -4.28
N SER A 131 -2.01 -14.41 -4.02
CA SER A 131 -1.55 -14.80 -2.70
C SER A 131 -0.20 -14.16 -2.40
N VAL A 132 0.11 -14.01 -1.12
CA VAL A 132 1.39 -13.44 -0.67
C VAL A 132 2.53 -14.43 -0.90
N THR A 133 3.59 -14.00 -1.56
CA THR A 133 4.90 -14.69 -1.60
C THR A 133 5.82 -14.15 -0.50
N THR A 134 5.95 -12.83 -0.41
CA THR A 134 6.61 -12.12 0.69
C THR A 134 6.11 -10.69 0.75
N VAL A 135 5.78 -10.23 1.95
CA VAL A 135 5.38 -8.85 2.24
C VAL A 135 6.22 -8.31 3.37
N GLY A 136 6.31 -7.00 3.45
CA GLY A 136 7.05 -6.29 4.48
C GLY A 136 6.20 -5.19 5.13
N PRO A 137 6.79 -4.45 6.07
CA PRO A 137 6.15 -3.28 6.62
C PRO A 137 5.91 -2.24 5.52
N VAL A 138 4.76 -1.60 5.57
CA VAL A 138 4.39 -0.49 4.67
C VAL A 138 4.62 0.81 5.44
N LYS A 139 5.47 1.67 4.89
CA LYS A 139 5.69 3.03 5.42
C LYS A 139 4.77 4.01 4.70
N PRO A 140 4.28 5.07 5.37
CA PRO A 140 3.46 6.08 4.74
C PRO A 140 4.20 6.74 3.57
N ALA A 141 3.54 6.82 2.42
CA ALA A 141 4.05 7.56 1.28
C ALA A 141 3.87 9.07 1.49
N LYS A 142 4.81 9.84 0.94
CA LYS A 142 4.74 11.30 0.86
C LYS A 142 4.60 11.74 -0.59
N ALA A 143 4.29 13.00 -0.79
CA ALA A 143 4.31 13.59 -2.13
C ALA A 143 5.67 13.36 -2.80
N GLY A 144 5.66 12.91 -4.05
CA GLY A 144 6.87 12.55 -4.80
C GLY A 144 7.29 11.09 -4.71
N ALA A 145 6.59 10.27 -3.91
CA ALA A 145 6.81 8.83 -3.89
C ALA A 145 6.55 8.21 -5.27
N VAL A 146 7.42 7.27 -5.64
CA VAL A 146 7.33 6.52 -6.89
C VAL A 146 7.00 5.08 -6.58
N TYR A 147 6.00 4.57 -7.26
CA TYR A 147 5.56 3.18 -7.19
C TYR A 147 6.04 2.42 -8.42
N TRP A 148 6.41 1.18 -8.23
CA TRP A 148 6.91 0.30 -9.28
C TRP A 148 6.15 -1.01 -9.23
N GLN A 149 5.60 -1.40 -10.37
CA GLN A 149 4.98 -2.71 -10.55
C GLN A 149 5.72 -3.46 -11.62
N VAL A 150 6.05 -4.72 -11.34
CA VAL A 150 6.66 -5.65 -12.28
C VAL A 150 5.84 -6.92 -12.35
N HIS A 151 5.51 -7.32 -13.57
CA HIS A 151 4.96 -8.63 -13.83
C HIS A 151 6.07 -9.57 -14.31
N LEU A 152 6.17 -10.70 -13.64
CA LEU A 152 7.13 -11.78 -13.99
C LEU A 152 6.35 -12.96 -14.54
N ASP A 153 6.53 -13.22 -15.84
CA ASP A 153 6.03 -14.42 -16.51
C ASP A 153 7.14 -15.50 -16.44
N VAL A 154 6.97 -16.44 -15.53
CA VAL A 154 8.00 -17.41 -15.17
C VAL A 154 7.75 -18.75 -15.85
N ILE A 155 8.72 -19.28 -16.55
CA ILE A 155 8.69 -20.64 -17.07
C ILE A 155 8.60 -21.62 -15.88
N PRO A 156 7.60 -22.53 -15.80
CA PRO A 156 7.30 -23.32 -14.61
C PRO A 156 8.50 -24.01 -13.93
N PRO A 157 9.47 -24.63 -14.64
CA PRO A 157 10.64 -25.24 -14.00
C PRO A 157 11.55 -24.28 -13.24
N PHE A 158 11.42 -22.96 -13.49
CA PHE A 158 12.23 -21.93 -12.84
C PHE A 158 11.52 -21.27 -11.64
N MET A 159 10.27 -21.65 -11.35
CA MET A 159 9.47 -20.98 -10.32
C MET A 159 10.13 -21.00 -8.94
N ASP A 160 10.66 -22.12 -8.48
CA ASP A 160 11.29 -22.24 -7.16
C ASP A 160 12.54 -21.34 -7.06
N LYS A 161 13.36 -21.33 -8.11
CA LYS A 161 14.53 -20.44 -8.20
C LYS A 161 14.11 -18.98 -8.18
N THR A 162 13.05 -18.63 -8.92
CA THR A 162 12.51 -17.27 -8.95
C THR A 162 11.97 -16.87 -7.59
N VAL A 163 11.22 -17.75 -6.91
CA VAL A 163 10.72 -17.50 -5.54
C VAL A 163 11.86 -17.22 -4.56
N ALA A 164 12.97 -17.95 -4.64
CA ALA A 164 14.14 -17.70 -3.81
C ALA A 164 14.74 -16.31 -4.11
N ALA A 165 14.94 -16.00 -5.38
CA ALA A 165 15.54 -14.73 -5.83
C ALA A 165 14.65 -13.51 -5.47
N VAL A 166 13.33 -13.60 -5.63
CA VAL A 166 12.43 -12.49 -5.28
C VAL A 166 12.36 -12.25 -3.76
N LYS A 167 12.52 -13.30 -2.93
CA LYS A 167 12.61 -13.13 -1.47
C LYS A 167 13.90 -12.42 -1.08
N GLU A 168 15.03 -12.83 -1.66
CA GLU A 168 16.34 -12.23 -1.40
C GLU A 168 16.35 -10.73 -1.78
N VAL A 169 15.90 -10.39 -3.00
CA VAL A 169 15.84 -8.99 -3.43
C VAL A 169 14.88 -8.16 -2.59
N ALA A 170 13.74 -8.73 -2.18
CA ALA A 170 12.77 -8.05 -1.35
C ALA A 170 13.35 -7.69 0.03
N GLU A 171 14.08 -8.63 0.66
CA GLU A 171 14.76 -8.37 1.94
C GLU A 171 15.83 -7.29 1.83
N ALA A 172 16.61 -7.31 0.76
CA ALA A 172 17.63 -6.29 0.50
C ALA A 172 17.01 -4.91 0.23
N ALA A 173 15.99 -4.86 -0.63
CA ALA A 173 15.30 -3.63 -0.99
C ALA A 173 14.64 -2.95 0.22
N ARG A 174 14.00 -3.71 1.10
CA ARG A 174 13.35 -3.20 2.33
C ARG A 174 14.33 -2.53 3.28
N LYS A 175 15.61 -2.90 3.24
CA LYS A 175 16.70 -2.28 4.02
C LYS A 175 17.33 -1.09 3.29
N GLY A 176 17.03 -0.91 2.01
CA GLY A 176 17.55 0.17 1.18
C GLY A 176 17.00 1.53 1.58
N ALA A 177 17.76 2.59 1.26
CA ALA A 177 17.33 3.96 1.48
C ALA A 177 16.03 4.25 0.70
N GLY A 178 15.15 5.04 1.31
CA GLY A 178 13.93 5.50 0.68
C GLY A 178 12.88 4.41 0.39
N ASN A 179 13.14 3.12 0.65
CA ASN A 179 12.13 2.10 0.41
C ASN A 179 10.94 2.24 1.37
N LEU A 180 9.75 2.34 0.83
CA LEU A 180 8.48 2.44 1.54
C LEU A 180 7.75 1.10 1.63
N ARG A 181 7.89 0.30 0.58
CA ARG A 181 7.20 -0.99 0.43
C ARG A 181 7.93 -1.86 -0.58
N TYR A 182 7.93 -3.16 -0.39
CA TYR A 182 8.36 -4.13 -1.40
C TYR A 182 7.62 -5.45 -1.15
N ASP A 183 6.57 -5.67 -1.91
CA ASP A 183 5.74 -6.86 -1.83
C ASP A 183 5.93 -7.71 -3.07
N VAL A 184 5.93 -9.03 -2.88
CA VAL A 184 5.91 -10.01 -3.97
C VAL A 184 4.70 -10.90 -3.77
N VAL A 185 3.90 -11.01 -4.80
CA VAL A 185 2.65 -11.75 -4.80
C VAL A 185 2.62 -12.73 -5.97
N ARG A 186 1.89 -13.84 -5.81
CA ARG A 186 1.78 -14.91 -6.77
C ARG A 186 0.33 -15.02 -7.22
N SER A 187 0.09 -15.15 -8.53
CA SER A 187 -1.25 -15.38 -9.06
C SER A 187 -1.89 -16.60 -8.42
N VAL A 188 -3.13 -16.46 -7.97
CA VAL A 188 -3.92 -17.59 -7.43
C VAL A 188 -4.31 -18.55 -8.56
N ASN A 189 -4.65 -18.02 -9.74
CA ASN A 189 -5.09 -18.82 -10.88
C ASN A 189 -3.94 -19.44 -11.68
N GLN A 190 -2.74 -18.83 -11.63
CA GLN A 190 -1.54 -19.27 -12.37
C GLN A 190 -0.32 -19.29 -11.43
N PRO A 191 -0.35 -20.11 -10.36
CA PRO A 191 0.67 -20.06 -9.31
C PRO A 191 2.04 -20.58 -9.75
N THR A 192 2.12 -21.28 -10.89
CA THR A 192 3.35 -21.87 -11.41
C THR A 192 4.06 -20.99 -12.43
N SER A 193 3.46 -19.86 -12.84
CA SER A 193 4.01 -19.04 -13.91
C SER A 193 3.98 -17.53 -13.65
N HIS A 194 3.08 -17.03 -12.78
CA HIS A 194 2.95 -15.58 -12.64
C HIS A 194 3.23 -15.07 -11.23
N GLN A 195 4.17 -14.13 -11.14
CA GLN A 195 4.41 -13.33 -9.95
C GLN A 195 4.36 -11.84 -10.29
N THR A 196 4.03 -11.04 -9.30
CA THR A 196 4.04 -9.57 -9.42
C THR A 196 4.83 -9.00 -8.25
N ILE A 197 5.74 -8.08 -8.54
CA ILE A 197 6.39 -7.23 -7.55
C ILE A 197 5.61 -5.92 -7.51
N TYR A 198 5.29 -5.47 -6.30
CA TYR A 198 4.72 -4.17 -6.03
C TYR A 198 5.57 -3.46 -4.98
N ALA A 199 6.21 -2.38 -5.36
CA ALA A 199 7.16 -1.69 -4.52
C ALA A 199 7.02 -0.17 -4.62
N ALA A 200 7.53 0.56 -3.61
CA ALA A 200 7.49 2.01 -3.59
C ALA A 200 8.73 2.59 -2.90
N TRP A 201 9.13 3.78 -3.35
CA TRP A 201 10.23 4.57 -2.81
C TRP A 201 9.80 6.01 -2.54
N GLU A 202 10.48 6.67 -1.60
CA GLU A 202 10.20 8.06 -1.22
C GLU A 202 10.37 9.04 -2.39
N SER A 203 11.26 8.72 -3.35
CA SER A 203 11.51 9.55 -4.52
C SER A 203 11.95 8.74 -5.74
N ARG A 204 11.94 9.38 -6.90
CA ARG A 204 12.52 8.82 -8.13
C ARG A 204 14.01 8.51 -7.98
N LYS A 205 14.75 9.33 -7.25
CA LYS A 205 16.18 9.11 -7.00
C LYS A 205 16.42 7.82 -6.21
N ASP A 206 15.64 7.57 -5.16
CA ASP A 206 15.77 6.34 -4.36
C ASP A 206 15.44 5.09 -5.19
N PHE A 207 14.46 5.18 -6.08
CA PHE A 207 14.16 4.13 -7.03
C PHE A 207 15.33 3.90 -8.02
N ASP A 208 15.90 4.96 -8.60
CA ASP A 208 17.03 4.85 -9.52
C ASP A 208 18.27 4.24 -8.84
N GLU A 209 18.51 4.56 -7.56
CA GLU A 209 19.56 3.92 -6.75
C GLU A 209 19.29 2.42 -6.54
N TYR A 210 18.01 2.05 -6.29
CA TYR A 210 17.60 0.65 -6.25
C TYR A 210 17.86 -0.05 -7.59
N GLU A 211 17.43 0.54 -8.71
CA GLU A 211 17.60 -0.03 -10.05
C GLU A 211 19.08 -0.36 -10.36
N MET A 212 20.00 0.50 -9.96
CA MET A 212 21.45 0.34 -10.16
C MET A 212 22.14 -0.51 -9.08
N SER A 213 21.40 -0.98 -8.08
CA SER A 213 21.99 -1.73 -6.98
C SER A 213 22.49 -3.12 -7.40
N ARG A 214 23.54 -3.60 -6.73
CA ARG A 214 24.09 -4.94 -6.97
C ARG A 214 23.07 -6.04 -6.69
N TYR A 215 22.17 -5.84 -5.73
CA TYR A 215 21.15 -6.86 -5.41
C TYR A 215 20.04 -6.90 -6.45
N ASN A 216 19.66 -5.78 -7.06
CA ASN A 216 18.75 -5.78 -8.20
C ASN A 216 19.39 -6.41 -9.44
N THR A 217 20.66 -6.10 -9.73
CA THR A 217 21.41 -6.76 -10.82
C THR A 217 21.45 -8.28 -10.64
N ARG A 218 21.83 -8.76 -9.45
CA ARG A 218 21.82 -10.20 -9.14
C ARG A 218 20.45 -10.84 -9.30
N PHE A 219 19.41 -10.14 -8.87
CA PHE A 219 18.03 -10.59 -9.03
C PHE A 219 17.70 -10.76 -10.52
N ARG A 220 17.94 -9.74 -11.34
CA ARG A 220 17.67 -9.79 -12.79
C ARG A 220 18.46 -10.91 -13.49
N ASP A 221 19.73 -11.08 -13.14
CA ASP A 221 20.57 -12.17 -13.66
C ASP A 221 20.07 -13.56 -13.24
N ALA A 222 19.59 -13.68 -12.01
CA ALA A 222 19.09 -14.96 -11.49
C ALA A 222 17.76 -15.40 -12.13
N VAL A 223 16.85 -14.45 -12.39
CA VAL A 223 15.51 -14.77 -12.91
C VAL A 223 15.43 -14.70 -14.43
N GLY A 224 16.23 -13.87 -15.08
CA GLY A 224 16.18 -13.65 -16.53
C GLY A 224 16.12 -14.91 -17.38
N PRO A 225 16.96 -15.94 -17.15
CA PRO A 225 16.90 -17.20 -17.91
C PRO A 225 15.61 -18.00 -17.76
N GLY A 226 14.83 -17.72 -16.73
CA GLY A 226 13.56 -18.38 -16.40
C GLY A 226 12.32 -17.57 -16.76
N LEU A 227 12.46 -16.44 -17.46
CA LEU A 227 11.31 -15.64 -17.88
C LEU A 227 10.82 -16.07 -19.26
N GLY A 228 9.51 -16.20 -19.38
CA GLY A 228 8.82 -16.47 -20.65
C GLY A 228 8.61 -15.21 -21.49
N SER A 229 8.69 -14.03 -20.86
CA SER A 229 8.58 -12.71 -21.50
C SER A 229 9.59 -11.73 -20.87
N PRO A 230 9.94 -10.61 -21.53
CA PRO A 230 10.70 -9.54 -20.91
C PRO A 230 10.01 -9.02 -19.65
N PHE A 231 10.78 -8.37 -18.75
CA PHE A 231 10.21 -7.66 -17.61
C PHE A 231 9.17 -6.64 -18.11
N ASP A 232 7.91 -6.80 -17.68
CA ASP A 232 6.88 -5.77 -17.87
C ASP A 232 6.86 -4.93 -16.60
N ASP A 233 7.71 -3.90 -16.57
CA ASP A 233 7.86 -3.01 -15.43
C ASP A 233 7.42 -1.57 -15.76
N ARG A 234 6.69 -0.97 -14.84
CA ARG A 234 6.10 0.35 -14.99
C ARG A 234 6.18 1.15 -13.72
N LEU A 235 6.25 2.48 -13.90
CA LEU A 235 6.30 3.43 -12.81
C LEU A 235 4.99 4.21 -12.68
N TYR A 236 4.62 4.48 -11.44
CA TYR A 236 3.36 5.13 -11.10
C TYR A 236 3.55 6.19 -10.02
N THR A 237 2.59 7.09 -9.95
CA THR A 237 2.36 7.97 -8.81
C THR A 237 1.09 7.57 -8.08
N LEU A 238 1.05 7.79 -6.78
CA LEU A 238 -0.17 7.60 -5.99
C LEU A 238 -1.19 8.68 -6.36
N VAL A 239 -2.43 8.28 -6.54
CA VAL A 239 -3.58 9.19 -6.68
C VAL A 239 -4.07 9.53 -5.27
N ASP A 240 -3.81 10.76 -4.82
CA ASP A 240 -4.23 11.30 -3.51
C ASP A 240 -5.70 11.67 -3.45
#